data_bd9d95578eaf1257017aa3693c47aef6
#
_entry.id   bd9d95578eaf1257017aa3693c47aef6
#
_cell.length_a   1.000
_cell.length_b   1.000
_cell.length_c   1.000
_cell.angle_alpha   90.00
_cell.angle_beta   90.00
_cell.angle_gamma   90.00
#
_symmetry.space_group_name_H-M   'P 1'
#
loop_
_entity.id
_entity.type
_entity.pdbx_description
1 polymer ?
#
loop_
_entity_poly.entity_id
_entity_poly.type
_entity_poly.pdbx_seq_one_letter_code
_entity_poly.pdbx_strand_id
1 'polypeptide(L)' 'MEKEIVGMRSYDFRDQRGQDVQGYTLYLQWKDENVAGVACESISISLAKLGGYDPALGDVVRVGYNRYGKVDFVLLVA' A
#
# COMPACT_ATOMS: atom_id res chain seq x y z
N MET A 1 8.89 -3.63 8.94
CA MET A 1 9.83 -3.49 7.80
C MET A 1 9.40 -2.31 6.95
N GLU A 2 10.37 -1.48 6.58
CA GLU A 2 10.11 -0.28 5.78
C GLU A 2 10.23 -0.61 4.31
N LYS A 3 9.32 -0.07 3.51
CA LYS A 3 9.24 -0.36 2.08
C LYS A 3 9.06 0.94 1.31
N GLU A 4 9.67 1.02 0.14
CA GLU A 4 9.59 2.22 -0.70
C GLU A 4 8.48 2.07 -1.74
N ILE A 5 7.69 3.12 -1.92
CA ILE A 5 6.65 3.17 -2.95
C ILE A 5 7.32 3.49 -4.28
N VAL A 6 7.29 2.55 -5.22
CA VAL A 6 7.91 2.73 -6.54
C VAL A 6 6.89 2.79 -7.66
N GLY A 7 5.64 2.53 -7.37
CA GLY A 7 4.56 2.64 -8.33
C GLY A 7 3.23 2.82 -7.62
N MET A 8 2.29 3.46 -8.29
CA MET A 8 0.97 3.72 -7.76
C MET A 8 -0.07 3.61 -8.85
N ARG A 9 -1.23 3.07 -8.50
CA ARG A 9 -2.41 3.09 -9.36
C ARG A 9 -3.60 3.47 -8.49
N SER A 10 -4.35 4.49 -8.90
CA SER A 10 -5.61 4.79 -8.23
C SER A 10 -6.70 3.88 -8.76
N TYR A 11 -7.66 3.55 -7.91
CA TYR A 11 -8.87 2.87 -8.34
C TYR A 11 -10.09 3.59 -7.76
N ASP A 12 -11.16 3.56 -8.54
CA ASP A 12 -12.42 4.19 -8.18
C ASP A 12 -13.52 3.37 -8.88
N PHE A 13 -14.30 2.67 -8.09
CA PHE A 13 -15.41 1.88 -8.65
C PHE A 13 -16.56 1.88 -7.65
N ARG A 14 -17.74 1.48 -8.16
CA ARG A 14 -18.92 1.33 -7.34
C ARG A 14 -19.15 -0.15 -7.06
N ASP A 15 -19.30 -0.51 -5.78
CA ASP A 15 -19.52 -1.89 -5.39
C ASP A 15 -20.97 -2.32 -5.67
N GLN A 16 -21.29 -3.57 -5.36
CA GLN A 16 -22.61 -4.13 -5.60
C GLN A 16 -23.70 -3.45 -4.77
N ARG A 17 -23.32 -2.78 -3.69
CA ARG A 17 -24.25 -2.05 -2.81
C ARG A 17 -24.43 -0.60 -3.26
N GLY A 18 -23.80 -0.20 -4.35
CA GLY A 18 -23.86 1.16 -4.85
C GLY A 18 -22.97 2.14 -4.11
N GLN A 19 -22.04 1.66 -3.28
CA GLN A 19 -21.09 2.51 -2.57
C GLN A 19 -19.84 2.72 -3.42
N ASP A 20 -19.34 3.96 -3.43
CA ASP A 20 -18.09 4.28 -4.09
C ASP A 20 -16.92 3.72 -3.30
N VAL A 21 -16.05 2.99 -3.98
CA VAL A 21 -14.84 2.43 -3.39
C VAL A 21 -13.65 3.10 -4.06
N GLN A 22 -12.86 3.83 -3.28
CA GLN A 22 -11.70 4.57 -3.76
C GLN A 22 -10.47 4.20 -2.96
N GLY A 23 -9.34 4.13 -3.65
CA GLY A 23 -8.09 3.84 -2.99
C GLY A 23 -6.94 3.76 -3.97
N TYR A 24 -5.86 3.14 -3.51
CA TYR A 24 -4.66 2.96 -4.30
C TYR A 24 -4.19 1.52 -4.25
N THR A 25 -3.62 1.07 -5.37
CA THR A 25 -2.70 -0.06 -5.39
C THR A 25 -1.30 0.52 -5.36
N LEU A 26 -0.54 0.16 -4.33
CA LEU A 26 0.83 0.62 -4.14
C LEU A 26 1.77 -0.52 -4.49
N TYR A 27 2.77 -0.20 -5.31
CA TYR A 27 3.83 -1.16 -5.67
C TYR A 27 5.04 -0.79 -4.82
N LEU A 28 5.48 -1.77 -4.00
CA LEU A 28 6.48 -1.55 -2.96
C LEU A 28 7.71 -2.39 -3.23
N GLN A 29 8.87 -1.85 -2.85
CA GLN A 29 10.11 -2.62 -2.88
C GLN A 29 10.91 -2.40 -1.60
N TRP A 30 11.71 -3.40 -1.26
CA TRP A 30 12.62 -3.33 -0.12
C TRP A 30 13.77 -4.30 -0.35
N LYS A 31 14.86 -4.06 0.39
CA LYS A 31 16.02 -4.94 0.32
C LYS A 31 15.86 -6.06 1.33
N ASP A 32 15.97 -7.29 0.87
CA ASP A 32 15.85 -8.49 1.69
C ASP A 32 17.08 -9.36 1.43
N GLU A 33 17.80 -9.73 2.50
CA GLU A 33 19.04 -10.51 2.37
C GLU A 33 18.80 -11.91 1.77
N ASN A 34 17.58 -12.42 1.83
CA ASN A 34 17.23 -13.73 1.28
C ASN A 34 16.81 -13.66 -0.19
N VAL A 35 16.83 -12.46 -0.80
CA VAL A 35 16.40 -12.26 -2.17
C VAL A 35 17.55 -11.67 -2.98
N ALA A 36 17.87 -12.30 -4.10
CA ALA A 36 18.80 -11.72 -5.06
C ALA A 36 18.07 -10.57 -5.76
N GLY A 37 18.63 -9.35 -5.66
CA GLY A 37 17.98 -8.14 -6.14
C GLY A 37 17.14 -7.51 -5.04
N VAL A 38 15.93 -7.08 -5.35
CA VAL A 38 15.00 -6.47 -4.39
C VAL A 38 13.74 -7.30 -4.29
N ALA A 39 13.20 -7.38 -3.09
CA ALA A 39 11.88 -7.95 -2.88
C ALA A 39 10.83 -6.91 -3.24
N CYS A 40 9.69 -7.35 -3.73
CA CYS A 40 8.61 -6.44 -4.10
C CYS A 40 7.25 -7.07 -3.81
N GLU A 41 6.26 -6.21 -3.63
CA GLU A 41 4.87 -6.64 -3.50
C GLU A 41 3.95 -5.52 -3.97
N SER A 42 2.70 -5.86 -4.23
CA SER A 42 1.65 -4.86 -4.44
C SER A 42 0.60 -5.03 -3.36
N ILE A 43 0.09 -3.90 -2.87
CA ILE A 43 -0.96 -3.88 -1.88
C ILE A 43 -2.06 -2.93 -2.36
N SER A 44 -3.30 -3.23 -1.98
CA SER A 44 -4.41 -2.33 -2.23
C SER A 44 -4.93 -1.81 -0.88
N ILE A 45 -5.14 -0.51 -0.81
CA ILE A 45 -5.61 0.12 0.42
C ILE A 45 -6.63 1.21 0.08
N SER A 46 -7.74 1.24 0.82
CA SER A 46 -8.77 2.25 0.62
C SER A 46 -8.34 3.59 1.18
N LEU A 47 -8.91 4.68 0.65
CA LEU A 47 -8.64 6.03 1.16
C LEU A 47 -8.99 6.14 2.65
N ALA A 48 -10.04 5.47 3.09
CA ALA A 48 -10.45 5.50 4.49
C ALA A 48 -9.35 4.96 5.41
N LYS A 49 -8.66 3.90 4.99
CA LYS A 49 -7.58 3.29 5.79
C LYS A 49 -6.29 4.09 5.75
N LEU A 50 -6.12 4.96 4.76
CA LEU A 50 -4.95 5.83 4.69
C LEU A 50 -4.96 6.94 5.74
N GLY A 51 -6.15 7.28 6.27
CA GLY A 51 -6.25 8.22 7.37
C GLY A 51 -5.72 9.61 7.07
N GLY A 52 -5.87 10.07 5.83
CA GLY A 52 -5.38 11.39 5.41
C GLY A 52 -3.97 11.38 4.81
N TYR A 53 -3.28 10.26 4.86
CA TYR A 53 -1.98 10.14 4.19
C TYR A 53 -2.20 10.08 2.68
N ASP A 54 -1.49 10.90 1.94
CA ASP A 54 -1.53 10.95 0.48
C ASP A 54 -0.24 10.32 -0.06
N PRO A 55 -0.28 9.06 -0.51
CA PRO A 55 0.93 8.37 -0.96
C PRO A 55 1.59 9.06 -2.15
N ALA A 56 2.92 9.06 -2.17
CA ALA A 56 3.69 9.61 -3.26
C ALA A 56 4.85 8.67 -3.61
N LEU A 57 5.26 8.70 -4.87
CA LEU A 57 6.42 7.93 -5.32
C LEU A 57 7.65 8.33 -4.52
N GLY A 58 8.41 7.35 -4.09
CA GLY A 58 9.62 7.57 -3.30
C GLY A 58 9.39 7.60 -1.80
N ASP A 59 8.14 7.66 -1.35
CA ASP A 59 7.85 7.59 0.09
C ASP A 59 8.28 6.24 0.65
N VAL A 60 8.83 6.27 1.85
CA VAL A 60 9.15 5.06 2.61
C VAL A 60 8.06 4.88 3.64
N VAL A 61 7.44 3.72 3.62
CA VAL A 61 6.27 3.44 4.45
C VAL A 61 6.45 2.16 5.25
N ARG A 62 5.70 2.08 6.34
CA ARG A 62 5.54 0.85 7.11
C ARG A 62 4.13 0.35 6.90
N VAL A 63 4.01 -0.92 6.53
CA VAL A 63 2.72 -1.54 6.25
C VAL A 63 2.38 -2.50 7.38
N GLY A 64 1.20 -2.35 7.94
CA GLY A 64 0.67 -3.27 8.94
C GLY A 64 -0.35 -4.21 8.33
N TYR A 65 -0.28 -5.47 8.69
CA TYR A 65 -1.20 -6.50 8.21
C TYR A 65 -2.01 -7.02 9.39
N ASN A 66 -3.27 -7.37 9.13
CA ASN A 66 -4.08 -8.02 10.13
C ASN A 66 -3.74 -9.52 10.21
N ARG A 67 -4.39 -10.24 11.12
CA ARG A 67 -4.14 -11.67 11.31
C ARG A 67 -4.54 -12.53 10.11
N TYR A 68 -5.27 -11.97 9.15
CA TYR A 68 -5.66 -12.66 7.92
C TYR A 68 -4.74 -12.33 6.75
N GLY A 69 -3.64 -11.60 7.00
CA GLY A 69 -2.68 -11.21 5.97
C GLY A 69 -3.14 -10.05 5.10
N LYS A 70 -4.22 -9.37 5.47
CA LYS A 70 -4.71 -8.20 4.73
C LYS A 70 -4.12 -6.92 5.30
N VAL A 71 -3.92 -5.94 4.42
CA VAL A 71 -3.38 -4.64 4.82
C VAL A 71 -4.35 -3.93 5.74
N ASP A 72 -3.84 -3.51 6.90
CA ASP A 72 -4.59 -2.84 7.92
C ASP A 72 -4.28 -1.34 7.96
N PHE A 73 -3.03 -0.98 7.77
CA PHE A 73 -2.60 0.43 7.71
C PHE A 73 -1.32 0.59 6.92
N VAL A 74 -1.09 1.83 6.47
CA VAL A 74 0.16 2.26 5.85
C VAL A 74 0.58 3.56 6.54
N LEU A 75 1.78 3.59 7.08
CA LEU A 75 2.32 4.76 7.78
C LEU A 75 3.53 5.29 7.04
N LEU A 76 3.56 6.59 6.81
CA LEU A 76 4.73 7.28 6.24
C LEU A 76 5.86 7.29 7.26
N VAL A 77 7.05 6.85 6.83
CA VAL A 77 8.26 6.87 7.66
C VAL A 77 9.18 7.99 7.18
N ALA A 78 9.34 8.10 5.86
CA ALA A 78 10.22 9.12 5.29
C ALA A 78 9.82 9.52 3.87
#